data_6cf387fde9961a3714cdf6e609cb52e4
#
_entry.id   6cf387fde9961a3714cdf6e609cb52e4
#
_cell.length_a   1.000
_cell.length_b   1.000
_cell.length_c   1.000
_cell.angle_alpha   90.00
_cell.angle_beta   90.00
_cell.angle_gamma   90.00
#
_symmetry.space_group_name_H-M   'P 1'
#
loop_
_entity.id
_entity.type
_entity.pdbx_description
1 polymer ?
#
loop_
_entity_poly.entity_id
_entity_poly.type
_entity_poly.pdbx_seq_one_letter_code
_entity_poly.pdbx_strand_id
1 'polypeptide(L)'
;WRCGCKGCTVYRDGSRSGVLIATDKKKKKEDCNCMQPPVIVSTRPRELDADVVKFQNNREKWIAFVGLLNGRPYEIFTGLADDDEGIMLPKNVSKGTIIKSYDEDGNKHYDFQFKNKRGYKMTIEGLDGKFNPEYWNYAKLISGVLRYGMPIDQVIKLVQGMELNSESINTWK
;
A
#
# COMPACT_ATOMS: atom_id res chain seq x y z
N TRP A 1 -7.88 -29.62 -9.83
CA TRP A 1 -8.48 -28.75 -10.86
C TRP A 1 -8.86 -27.38 -10.29
N ARG A 2 -9.45 -27.31 -9.11
CA ARG A 2 -9.82 -26.02 -8.47
C ARG A 2 -8.63 -25.15 -8.07
N CYS A 3 -7.45 -25.72 -7.89
CA CYS A 3 -6.20 -25.04 -7.54
C CYS A 3 -5.29 -24.75 -8.74
N GLY A 4 -5.77 -24.94 -9.98
CA GLY A 4 -4.99 -24.66 -11.19
C GLY A 4 -3.86 -25.65 -11.48
N CYS A 5 -3.82 -26.78 -10.79
CA CYS A 5 -2.83 -27.81 -11.06
C CYS A 5 -3.16 -28.58 -12.34
N LYS A 6 -2.18 -28.69 -13.25
CA LYS A 6 -2.32 -29.42 -14.52
C LYS A 6 -2.25 -30.94 -14.36
N GLY A 7 -1.86 -31.44 -13.21
CA GLY A 7 -1.81 -32.85 -12.90
C GLY A 7 -1.37 -33.07 -11.45
N CYS A 8 -1.78 -34.18 -10.88
CA CYS A 8 -1.34 -34.66 -9.57
C CYS A 8 -0.91 -36.10 -9.71
N THR A 9 0.31 -36.42 -9.29
CA THR A 9 0.81 -37.79 -9.25
C THR A 9 0.94 -38.22 -7.79
N VAL A 10 0.24 -39.29 -7.43
CA VAL A 10 0.28 -39.86 -6.08
C VAL A 10 1.12 -41.14 -6.14
N TYR A 11 2.14 -41.22 -5.31
CA TYR A 11 2.95 -42.43 -5.13
C TYR A 11 2.56 -43.10 -3.81
N ARG A 12 2.33 -44.39 -3.87
CA ARG A 12 2.17 -45.22 -2.68
C ARG A 12 3.52 -45.50 -2.06
N ASP A 13 3.66 -45.28 -0.77
CA ASP A 13 4.88 -45.57 -0.04
C ASP A 13 5.26 -47.06 -0.19
N GLY A 14 6.52 -47.35 -0.51
CA GLY A 14 7.02 -48.72 -0.75
C GLY A 14 6.76 -49.27 -2.15
N SER A 15 6.21 -48.52 -3.11
CA SER A 15 5.93 -49.03 -4.48
C SER A 15 7.13 -49.10 -5.41
N ARG A 16 8.27 -48.48 -5.07
CA ARG A 16 9.54 -48.58 -5.77
C ARG A 16 10.72 -48.52 -4.80
N SER A 17 11.65 -49.49 -4.92
CA SER A 17 12.97 -49.44 -4.30
C SER A 17 13.82 -48.37 -5.02
N GLY A 18 14.18 -47.30 -4.32
CA GLY A 18 15.03 -46.23 -4.88
C GLY A 18 14.44 -44.83 -4.86
N VAL A 19 13.34 -44.61 -4.17
CA VAL A 19 12.82 -43.27 -3.91
C VAL A 19 13.72 -42.59 -2.87
N LEU A 20 14.22 -41.40 -3.19
CA LEU A 20 14.99 -40.58 -2.26
C LEU A 20 14.25 -40.39 -0.94
N ILE A 21 14.77 -40.99 0.12
CA ILE A 21 14.27 -40.71 1.47
C ILE A 21 14.84 -39.35 1.87
N ALA A 22 13.97 -38.36 2.04
CA ALA A 22 14.35 -37.10 2.62
C ALA A 22 14.78 -37.34 4.06
N THR A 23 16.09 -37.23 4.33
CA THR A 23 16.58 -37.19 5.70
C THR A 23 16.02 -36.00 6.40
N ASP A 24 15.33 -36.26 7.52
CA ASP A 24 14.70 -35.28 8.39
C ASP A 24 15.67 -34.14 8.79
N LYS A 25 15.68 -33.07 8.03
CA LYS A 25 15.92 -31.76 8.60
C LYS A 25 14.53 -31.21 8.92
N LYS A 26 14.25 -31.04 10.22
CA LYS A 26 13.10 -30.29 10.71
C LYS A 26 13.02 -28.94 9.98
N LYS A 27 12.48 -28.94 8.78
CA LYS A 27 11.99 -27.71 8.16
C LYS A 27 10.73 -27.38 8.93
N LYS A 28 10.78 -26.26 9.68
CA LYS A 28 9.58 -25.56 10.09
C LYS A 28 8.60 -25.65 8.93
N LYS A 29 7.37 -26.10 9.21
CA LYS A 29 6.24 -25.91 8.31
C LYS A 29 6.19 -24.40 8.05
N GLU A 30 6.79 -23.96 6.97
CA GLU A 30 6.36 -22.74 6.34
C GLU A 30 4.96 -23.10 5.87
N ASP A 31 3.96 -22.52 6.55
CA ASP A 31 2.61 -22.51 6.06
C ASP A 31 2.70 -22.08 4.60
N CYS A 32 2.37 -23.00 3.71
CA CYS A 32 2.07 -22.65 2.34
C CYS A 32 0.85 -21.74 2.44
N ASN A 33 1.12 -20.46 2.62
CA ASN A 33 0.14 -19.43 2.41
C ASN A 33 -0.24 -19.52 0.93
N CYS A 34 -1.17 -20.45 0.63
CA CYS A 34 -1.84 -20.49 -0.64
C CYS A 34 -2.36 -19.07 -0.82
N MET A 35 -1.70 -18.29 -1.69
CA MET A 35 -2.10 -16.95 -2.03
C MET A 35 -3.57 -17.02 -2.41
N GLN A 36 -4.43 -16.70 -1.46
CA GLN A 36 -5.82 -16.44 -1.80
C GLN A 36 -5.75 -15.31 -2.83
N PRO A 37 -6.42 -15.48 -3.97
CA PRO A 37 -6.41 -14.44 -4.98
C PRO A 37 -6.80 -13.12 -4.28
N PRO A 38 -6.14 -12.02 -4.57
CA PRO A 38 -6.43 -10.76 -3.92
C PRO A 38 -7.92 -10.49 -4.06
N VAL A 39 -8.60 -10.30 -2.94
CA VAL A 39 -10.01 -9.89 -2.97
C VAL A 39 -10.01 -8.50 -3.59
N ILE A 40 -10.40 -8.42 -4.86
CA ILE A 40 -10.52 -7.16 -5.57
C ILE A 40 -11.75 -6.46 -5.00
N VAL A 41 -11.54 -5.49 -4.14
CA VAL A 41 -12.61 -4.65 -3.64
C VAL A 41 -12.81 -3.51 -4.64
N SER A 42 -13.80 -3.65 -5.51
CA SER A 42 -14.10 -2.67 -6.57
C SER A 42 -14.52 -1.31 -6.03
N THR A 43 -15.08 -1.28 -4.82
CA THR A 43 -15.56 -0.05 -4.19
C THR A 43 -14.69 0.29 -2.98
N ARG A 44 -14.08 1.49 -3.00
CA ARG A 44 -13.29 1.96 -1.87
C ARG A 44 -14.16 2.17 -0.65
N PRO A 45 -13.82 1.61 0.53
CA PRO A 45 -14.46 1.95 1.79
C PRO A 45 -14.36 3.45 2.09
N ARG A 46 -15.33 3.99 2.85
CA ARG A 46 -15.31 5.39 3.27
C ARG A 46 -14.09 5.69 4.13
N GLU A 47 -13.75 4.80 5.03
CA GLU A 47 -12.64 4.91 5.97
C GLU A 47 -11.63 3.81 5.69
N LEU A 48 -10.35 4.16 5.70
CA LEU A 48 -9.23 3.22 5.58
C LEU A 48 -8.20 3.52 6.64
N ASP A 49 -7.74 2.49 7.32
CA ASP A 49 -6.56 2.63 8.17
C ASP A 49 -5.38 3.08 7.33
N ALA A 50 -4.53 3.90 7.89
CA ALA A 50 -3.40 4.44 7.17
C ALA A 50 -2.13 4.46 8.00
N ASP A 51 -1.04 4.06 7.38
CA ASP A 51 0.31 4.27 7.88
C ASP A 51 0.88 5.57 7.31
N VAL A 52 1.60 6.30 8.15
CA VAL A 52 2.26 7.55 7.76
C VAL A 52 3.76 7.34 7.72
N VAL A 53 4.34 7.50 6.55
CA VAL A 53 5.78 7.42 6.32
C VAL A 53 6.32 8.81 6.08
N LYS A 54 7.35 9.20 6.84
CA LYS A 54 8.05 10.47 6.69
C LYS A 54 9.45 10.17 6.21
N PHE A 55 9.86 10.83 5.18
CA PHE A 55 11.20 10.67 4.60
C PHE A 55 11.76 12.02 4.16
N GLN A 56 13.04 12.06 3.90
CA GLN A 56 13.74 13.24 3.43
C GLN A 56 14.45 12.91 2.13
N ASN A 57 14.25 13.76 1.14
CA ASN A 57 14.94 13.68 -0.14
C ASN A 57 15.38 15.07 -0.57
N ASN A 58 16.64 15.20 -1.03
CA ASN A 58 17.23 16.47 -1.50
C ASN A 58 17.04 17.66 -0.53
N ARG A 59 17.14 17.43 0.79
CA ARG A 59 16.90 18.40 1.87
C ARG A 59 15.44 18.77 2.09
N GLU A 60 14.52 18.31 1.24
CA GLU A 60 13.08 18.47 1.43
C GLU A 60 12.51 17.36 2.29
N LYS A 61 11.56 17.70 3.12
CA LYS A 61 10.82 16.73 3.94
C LYS A 61 9.57 16.29 3.17
N TRP A 62 9.39 15.00 3.10
CA TRP A 62 8.26 14.38 2.42
C TRP A 62 7.42 13.57 3.38
N ILE A 63 6.15 13.44 3.05
CA ILE A 63 5.20 12.62 3.78
C ILE A 63 4.40 11.76 2.82
N ALA A 64 4.21 10.50 3.18
CA ALA A 64 3.33 9.59 2.46
C ALA A 64 2.31 8.99 3.42
N PHE A 65 1.05 8.95 2.97
CA PHE A 65 -0.04 8.26 3.63
C PHE A 65 -0.36 7.00 2.84
N VAL A 66 -0.19 5.85 3.43
CA VAL A 66 -0.47 4.56 2.81
C VAL A 66 -1.74 4.00 3.41
N GLY A 67 -2.84 4.10 2.67
CA GLY A 67 -4.12 3.52 3.06
C GLY A 67 -4.10 2.01 2.95
N LEU A 68 -4.53 1.32 4.00
CA LEU A 68 -4.51 -0.13 4.13
C LEU A 68 -5.92 -0.70 4.09
N LEU A 69 -6.11 -1.75 3.32
CA LEU A 69 -7.32 -2.56 3.35
C LEU A 69 -6.94 -4.01 3.71
N ASN A 70 -7.47 -4.49 4.83
CA ASN A 70 -7.13 -5.81 5.37
C ASN A 70 -5.60 -6.02 5.54
N GLY A 71 -4.90 -4.98 5.97
CA GLY A 71 -3.44 -5.00 6.17
C GLY A 71 -2.61 -4.93 4.89
N ARG A 72 -3.23 -4.75 3.72
CA ARG A 72 -2.54 -4.60 2.43
C ARG A 72 -2.61 -3.15 1.95
N PRO A 73 -1.55 -2.62 1.34
CA PRO A 73 -1.59 -1.32 0.69
C PRO A 73 -2.70 -1.28 -0.37
N TYR A 74 -3.56 -0.29 -0.27
CA TYR A 74 -4.71 -0.10 -1.14
C TYR A 74 -4.67 1.23 -1.88
N GLU A 75 -4.17 2.27 -1.22
CA GLU A 75 -3.99 3.59 -1.80
C GLU A 75 -2.78 4.29 -1.19
N ILE A 76 -2.24 5.26 -1.91
CA ILE A 76 -1.12 6.08 -1.46
C ILE A 76 -1.39 7.54 -1.81
N PHE A 77 -1.00 8.44 -0.90
CA PHE A 77 -0.93 9.87 -1.12
C PHE A 77 0.44 10.34 -0.67
N THR A 78 1.11 11.16 -1.45
CA THR A 78 2.42 11.70 -1.08
C THR A 78 2.56 13.15 -1.50
N GLY A 79 3.33 13.89 -0.73
CA GLY A 79 3.63 15.29 -0.97
C GLY A 79 4.65 15.85 0.00
N LEU A 80 4.90 17.13 -0.10
CA LEU A 80 5.82 17.83 0.78
C LEU A 80 5.25 17.92 2.19
N ALA A 81 6.14 17.75 3.17
CA ALA A 81 5.86 17.98 4.60
C ALA A 81 6.43 19.33 4.99
N ASP A 82 5.86 20.39 4.44
CA ASP A 82 6.29 21.76 4.70
C ASP A 82 5.20 22.56 5.42
N ASP A 83 5.62 23.64 6.08
CA ASP A 83 4.75 24.48 6.89
C ASP A 83 3.88 25.43 6.03
N ASP A 84 4.38 25.83 4.85
CA ASP A 84 3.74 26.83 4.00
C ASP A 84 2.86 26.22 2.89
N GLU A 85 3.28 25.12 2.28
CA GLU A 85 2.57 24.49 1.15
C GLU A 85 2.24 23.00 1.36
N GLY A 86 2.63 22.42 2.49
CA GLY A 86 2.54 21.00 2.74
C GLY A 86 1.65 20.60 3.91
N ILE A 87 1.83 19.37 4.37
CA ILE A 87 1.13 18.83 5.51
C ILE A 87 2.08 18.68 6.69
N MET A 88 1.87 19.49 7.73
CA MET A 88 2.59 19.34 8.96
C MET A 88 1.91 18.34 9.89
N LEU A 89 2.60 17.24 10.18
CA LEU A 89 2.19 16.26 11.18
C LEU A 89 3.18 16.19 12.33
N PRO A 90 2.70 16.06 13.57
CA PRO A 90 3.58 15.80 14.72
C PRO A 90 4.49 14.59 14.46
N LYS A 91 5.74 14.64 14.92
CA LYS A 91 6.74 13.58 14.66
C LYS A 91 6.31 12.19 15.13
N ASN A 92 5.49 12.12 16.16
CA ASN A 92 5.02 10.88 16.77
C ASN A 92 3.83 10.23 16.06
N VAL A 93 3.24 10.87 15.02
CA VAL A 93 2.11 10.31 14.29
C VAL A 93 2.65 9.44 13.16
N SER A 94 2.43 8.14 13.29
CA SER A 94 2.78 7.12 12.29
C SER A 94 1.56 6.35 11.77
N LYS A 95 0.40 6.52 12.42
CA LYS A 95 -0.84 5.83 12.05
C LYS A 95 -2.04 6.75 12.18
N GLY A 96 -3.05 6.49 11.35
CA GLY A 96 -4.31 7.21 11.36
C GLY A 96 -5.34 6.55 10.48
N THR A 97 -6.33 7.32 10.06
CA THR A 97 -7.42 6.87 9.19
C THR A 97 -7.63 7.89 8.08
N ILE A 98 -7.69 7.44 6.84
CA ILE A 98 -8.06 8.28 5.69
C ILE A 98 -9.55 8.17 5.47
N ILE A 99 -10.24 9.28 5.56
CA ILE A 99 -11.69 9.39 5.38
C ILE A 99 -11.95 10.01 4.01
N LYS A 100 -12.80 9.36 3.22
CA LYS A 100 -13.27 9.91 1.96
C LYS A 100 -14.65 10.49 2.16
N SER A 101 -14.80 11.74 1.80
CA SER A 101 -16.06 12.48 1.80
C SER A 101 -16.40 13.01 0.41
N TYR A 102 -17.60 13.56 0.27
CA TYR A 102 -18.06 14.23 -0.94
C TYR A 102 -18.65 15.57 -0.49
N ASP A 103 -18.34 16.62 -1.24
CA ASP A 103 -18.98 17.94 -1.05
C ASP A 103 -20.38 17.98 -1.68
N GLU A 104 -21.04 19.13 -1.58
CA GLU A 104 -22.39 19.35 -2.12
C GLU A 104 -22.41 19.23 -3.66
N ASP A 105 -21.29 19.50 -4.33
CA ASP A 105 -21.12 19.39 -5.78
C ASP A 105 -20.73 17.98 -6.24
N GLY A 106 -20.57 17.03 -5.31
CA GLY A 106 -20.19 15.65 -5.60
C GLY A 106 -18.69 15.43 -5.83
N ASN A 107 -17.85 16.43 -5.57
CA ASN A 107 -16.40 16.28 -5.64
C ASN A 107 -15.91 15.46 -4.46
N LYS A 108 -14.81 14.73 -4.70
CA LYS A 108 -14.22 13.80 -3.72
C LYS A 108 -13.20 14.55 -2.89
N HIS A 109 -13.35 14.52 -1.57
CA HIS A 109 -12.39 15.03 -0.62
C HIS A 109 -11.82 13.89 0.23
N TYR A 110 -10.58 14.08 0.66
CA TYR A 110 -9.87 13.14 1.50
C TYR A 110 -9.33 13.86 2.72
N ASP A 111 -9.68 13.34 3.89
CA ASP A 111 -9.24 13.85 5.17
C ASP A 111 -8.40 12.82 5.89
N PHE A 112 -7.43 13.26 6.66
CA PHE A 112 -6.63 12.36 7.49
C PHE A 112 -6.89 12.62 8.96
N GLN A 113 -7.38 11.60 9.67
CA GLN A 113 -7.69 11.66 11.09
C GLN A 113 -6.67 10.83 11.88
N PHE A 114 -6.14 11.40 12.96
CA PHE A 114 -5.21 10.73 13.85
C PHE A 114 -5.46 11.09 15.31
N LYS A 115 -4.90 10.32 16.24
CA LYS A 115 -4.94 10.62 17.67
C LYS A 115 -3.63 11.29 18.09
N ASN A 116 -3.74 12.41 18.81
CA ASN A 116 -2.58 13.04 19.39
C ASN A 116 -2.10 12.29 20.65
N LYS A 117 -0.98 12.71 21.26
CA LYS A 117 -0.43 12.10 22.49
C LYS A 117 -1.41 12.09 23.67
N ARG A 118 -2.37 12.99 23.69
CA ARG A 118 -3.39 13.10 24.75
C ARG A 118 -4.66 12.29 24.44
N GLY A 119 -4.69 11.55 23.32
CA GLY A 119 -5.83 10.74 22.89
C GLY A 119 -6.93 11.50 22.13
N TYR A 120 -6.80 12.81 21.92
CA TYR A 120 -7.78 13.58 21.16
C TYR A 120 -7.66 13.28 19.67
N LYS A 121 -8.78 13.14 19.00
CA LYS A 121 -8.85 13.03 17.56
C LYS A 121 -8.57 14.38 16.91
N MET A 122 -7.66 14.39 15.96
CA MET A 122 -7.32 15.55 15.14
C MET A 122 -7.52 15.18 13.68
N THR A 123 -8.04 16.10 12.88
CA THR A 123 -8.30 15.89 11.46
C THR A 123 -7.53 16.92 10.64
N ILE A 124 -6.87 16.46 9.60
CA ILE A 124 -6.32 17.30 8.53
C ILE A 124 -7.28 17.18 7.38
N GLU A 125 -7.95 18.24 7.06
CA GLU A 125 -8.95 18.31 6.01
C GLU A 125 -8.30 18.59 4.65
N GLY A 126 -8.89 18.05 3.59
CA GLY A 126 -8.56 18.39 2.21
C GLY A 126 -7.16 18.00 1.77
N LEU A 127 -6.75 16.75 1.96
CA LEU A 127 -5.46 16.24 1.45
C LEU A 127 -5.30 16.47 -0.05
N ASP A 128 -6.41 16.41 -0.79
CA ASP A 128 -6.46 16.59 -2.24
C ASP A 128 -6.07 18.00 -2.69
N GLY A 129 -6.32 19.02 -1.87
CA GLY A 129 -5.94 20.41 -2.15
C GLY A 129 -4.55 20.79 -1.65
N LYS A 130 -3.90 19.95 -0.83
CA LYS A 130 -2.62 20.25 -0.19
C LYS A 130 -1.42 19.63 -0.89
N PHE A 131 -1.66 18.73 -1.84
CA PHE A 131 -0.60 18.09 -2.59
C PHE A 131 -0.49 18.67 -4.00
N ASN A 132 0.74 18.73 -4.50
CA ASN A 132 0.98 19.11 -5.88
C ASN A 132 0.14 18.23 -6.84
N PRO A 133 -0.58 18.82 -7.81
CA PRO A 133 -1.45 18.07 -8.72
C PRO A 133 -0.75 16.95 -9.51
N GLU A 134 0.53 17.12 -9.84
CA GLU A 134 1.31 16.08 -10.53
C GLU A 134 1.50 14.86 -9.63
N TYR A 135 1.93 15.05 -8.39
CA TYR A 135 2.09 13.97 -7.41
C TYR A 135 0.76 13.30 -7.08
N TRP A 136 -0.31 14.09 -7.03
CA TRP A 136 -1.65 13.59 -6.85
C TRP A 136 -2.11 12.66 -7.99
N ASN A 137 -1.75 12.98 -9.23
CA ASN A 137 -2.06 12.14 -10.39
C ASN A 137 -1.29 10.82 -10.37
N TYR A 138 0.01 10.83 -10.06
CA TYR A 138 0.78 9.59 -9.86
C TYR A 138 0.22 8.75 -8.71
N ALA A 139 -0.13 9.38 -7.60
CA ALA A 139 -0.76 8.71 -6.47
C ALA A 139 -2.07 8.01 -6.87
N LYS A 140 -2.91 8.65 -7.69
CA LYS A 140 -4.14 8.03 -8.22
C LYS A 140 -3.85 6.81 -9.08
N LEU A 141 -2.86 6.88 -9.99
CA LEU A 141 -2.49 5.78 -10.85
C LEU A 141 -1.95 4.59 -10.05
N ILE A 142 -1.02 4.84 -9.13
CA ILE A 142 -0.46 3.79 -8.27
C ILE A 142 -1.55 3.18 -7.37
N SER A 143 -2.43 4.01 -6.80
CA SER A 143 -3.57 3.54 -6.01
C SER A 143 -4.52 2.68 -6.84
N GLY A 144 -4.73 3.01 -8.12
CA GLY A 144 -5.49 2.19 -9.05
C GLY A 144 -4.89 0.79 -9.19
N VAL A 145 -3.60 0.71 -9.44
CA VAL A 145 -2.86 -0.54 -9.60
C VAL A 145 -2.92 -1.39 -8.31
N LEU A 146 -2.75 -0.76 -7.14
CA LEU A 146 -2.84 -1.43 -5.82
C LEU A 146 -4.23 -2.01 -5.56
N ARG A 147 -5.30 -1.28 -5.90
CA ARG A 147 -6.70 -1.71 -5.74
C ARG A 147 -7.02 -2.98 -6.52
N TYR A 148 -6.47 -3.11 -7.72
CA TYR A 148 -6.64 -4.30 -8.54
C TYR A 148 -5.71 -5.45 -8.17
N GLY A 149 -5.03 -5.33 -7.02
CA GLY A 149 -4.32 -6.45 -6.39
C GLY A 149 -2.95 -6.76 -7.00
N MET A 150 -2.34 -5.81 -7.71
CA MET A 150 -0.96 -6.00 -8.16
C MET A 150 -0.05 -6.19 -6.93
N PRO A 151 0.82 -7.21 -6.91
CA PRO A 151 1.79 -7.40 -5.84
C PRO A 151 2.71 -6.19 -5.69
N ILE A 152 3.04 -5.83 -4.46
CA ILE A 152 3.84 -4.63 -4.17
C ILE A 152 5.19 -4.63 -4.91
N ASP A 153 5.84 -5.78 -5.03
CA ASP A 153 7.10 -5.91 -5.75
C ASP A 153 6.98 -5.57 -7.24
N GLN A 154 5.82 -5.86 -7.84
CA GLN A 154 5.54 -5.48 -9.22
C GLN A 154 5.22 -4.00 -9.36
N VAL A 155 4.53 -3.42 -8.37
CA VAL A 155 4.28 -1.97 -8.31
C VAL A 155 5.60 -1.21 -8.21
N ILE A 156 6.52 -1.67 -7.36
CA ILE A 156 7.85 -1.08 -7.22
C ILE A 156 8.61 -1.13 -8.56
N LYS A 157 8.63 -2.29 -9.23
CA LYS A 157 9.28 -2.42 -10.55
C LYS A 157 8.64 -1.52 -11.61
N LEU A 158 7.30 -1.39 -11.59
CA LEU A 158 6.58 -0.50 -12.49
C LEU A 158 7.05 0.95 -12.29
N VAL A 159 7.07 1.44 -11.04
CA VAL A 159 7.49 2.80 -10.71
C VAL A 159 8.95 3.03 -11.06
N GLN A 160 9.83 2.06 -10.80
CA GLN A 160 11.26 2.14 -11.16
C GLN A 160 11.48 2.20 -12.66
N GLY A 161 10.60 1.58 -13.46
CA GLY A 161 10.65 1.60 -14.92
C GLY A 161 10.09 2.87 -15.57
N MET A 162 9.42 3.74 -14.81
CA MET A 162 8.84 4.97 -15.34
C MET A 162 9.94 6.00 -15.65
N GLU A 163 9.83 6.65 -16.80
CA GLU A 163 10.62 7.84 -17.13
C GLU A 163 9.90 9.05 -16.55
N LEU A 164 10.46 9.59 -15.48
CA LEU A 164 9.92 10.73 -14.76
C LEU A 164 10.86 11.92 -14.95
N ASN A 165 10.32 13.15 -14.84
CA ASN A 165 11.15 14.34 -14.78
C ASN A 165 12.05 14.33 -13.51
N SER A 166 13.06 15.21 -13.45
CA SER A 166 14.05 15.21 -12.36
C SER A 166 13.43 15.38 -10.97
N GLU A 167 12.35 16.13 -10.86
CA GLU A 167 11.64 16.35 -9.59
C GLU A 167 10.84 15.10 -9.18
N SER A 168 10.10 14.52 -10.11
CA SER A 168 9.30 13.32 -9.86
C SER A 168 10.14 12.07 -9.62
N ILE A 169 11.34 11.97 -10.21
CA ILE A 169 12.30 10.89 -9.91
C ILE A 169 12.65 10.90 -8.42
N ASN A 170 12.94 12.08 -7.88
CA ASN A 170 13.32 12.21 -6.48
C ASN A 170 12.20 11.82 -5.50
N THR A 171 10.95 11.89 -5.94
CA THR A 171 9.77 11.61 -5.11
C THR A 171 9.36 10.15 -5.17
N TRP A 172 9.41 9.52 -6.35
CA TRP A 172 8.78 8.22 -6.60
C TRP A 172 9.78 7.07 -6.75
N LYS A 173 11.03 7.34 -7.06
CA LYS A 173 12.13 6.36 -7.14
C LYS A 173 13.05 6.45 -5.94
#